data_650599cc0869d4a57a743a404e843b52
#
_entry.id   650599cc0869d4a57a743a404e843b52
#
_cell.length_a   1.000
_cell.length_b   1.000
_cell.length_c   1.000
_cell.angle_alpha   90.00
_cell.angle_beta   90.00
_cell.angle_gamma   90.00
#
_symmetry.space_group_name_H-M   'P 1'
#
loop_
_entity.id
_entity.type
_entity.pdbx_description
1 polymer ?
#
loop_
_entity_poly.entity_id
_entity_poly.type
_entity_poly.pdbx_seq_one_letter_code
_entity_poly.pdbx_strand_id
1 'polypeptide(L)'
;MNKYVFFTLFLVIFSSCTVTRQYYAFQHHGTESIKTNSDYKYVARNVMGKAKSTIKLSAWKKMRQSVVSDGMLADAKAELPALGDNQAYANLSVDVLRTEMGSGAPGGGVSVKEITIEVIVSADIIEYIN
;
A
#
# COMPACT_ATOMS: atom_id res chain seq x y z
N MET A 1 36.61 -24.51 -29.48
CA MET A 1 35.52 -23.78 -28.85
C MET A 1 35.95 -23.45 -27.43
N ASN A 2 36.12 -22.15 -27.10
CA ASN A 2 36.76 -21.67 -25.87
C ASN A 2 35.94 -22.02 -24.63
N LYS A 3 36.55 -22.73 -23.67
CA LYS A 3 35.93 -23.13 -22.38
C LYS A 3 35.33 -21.93 -21.63
N TYR A 4 35.85 -20.76 -21.84
CA TYR A 4 35.38 -19.50 -21.23
C TYR A 4 34.06 -18.99 -21.82
N VAL A 5 33.78 -19.24 -23.09
CA VAL A 5 32.52 -18.88 -23.75
C VAL A 5 31.34 -19.69 -23.20
N PHE A 6 31.62 -20.97 -22.89
CA PHE A 6 30.60 -21.84 -22.30
C PHE A 6 30.28 -21.44 -20.85
N PHE A 7 31.30 -21.02 -20.09
CA PHE A 7 31.13 -20.57 -18.71
C PHE A 7 30.42 -19.25 -18.58
N THR A 8 30.69 -18.27 -19.48
CA THR A 8 29.95 -17.02 -19.53
C THR A 8 28.51 -17.19 -19.99
N LEU A 9 28.22 -18.06 -20.94
CA LEU A 9 26.87 -18.38 -21.36
C LEU A 9 26.06 -19.05 -20.24
N PHE A 10 26.69 -19.89 -19.43
CA PHE A 10 26.08 -20.58 -18.29
C PHE A 10 25.73 -19.61 -17.16
N LEU A 11 26.55 -18.57 -16.91
CA LEU A 11 26.30 -17.54 -15.90
C LEU A 11 25.11 -16.62 -16.25
N VAL A 12 24.88 -16.36 -17.53
CA VAL A 12 23.75 -15.51 -17.98
C VAL A 12 22.40 -16.21 -17.84
N ILE A 13 22.37 -17.57 -17.88
CA ILE A 13 21.13 -18.34 -17.77
C ILE A 13 20.59 -18.39 -16.31
N PHE A 14 21.44 -18.14 -15.31
CA PHE A 14 21.06 -18.16 -13.89
C PHE A 14 20.69 -16.79 -13.31
N SER A 15 20.64 -15.71 -14.10
CA SER A 15 20.12 -14.43 -13.64
C SER A 15 18.61 -14.57 -13.37
N SER A 16 18.24 -14.86 -12.12
CA SER A 16 16.84 -14.85 -11.71
C SER A 16 16.31 -13.42 -11.77
N CYS A 17 15.37 -13.14 -12.67
CA CYS A 17 14.67 -11.89 -12.68
C CYS A 17 13.82 -11.73 -11.42
N THR A 18 14.06 -10.68 -10.64
CA THR A 18 13.14 -10.25 -9.60
C THR A 18 11.97 -9.52 -10.27
N VAL A 19 10.76 -10.05 -10.10
CA VAL A 19 9.54 -9.45 -10.63
C VAL A 19 8.80 -8.75 -9.51
N THR A 20 8.55 -7.46 -9.67
CA THR A 20 7.70 -6.67 -8.77
C THR A 20 6.41 -6.33 -9.48
N ARG A 21 5.27 -6.66 -8.89
CA ARG A 21 3.95 -6.30 -9.39
C ARG A 21 3.24 -5.46 -8.35
N GLN A 22 2.66 -4.34 -8.78
CA GLN A 22 1.86 -3.46 -7.95
C GLN A 22 0.40 -3.52 -8.41
N TYR A 23 -0.50 -3.64 -7.46
CA TYR A 23 -1.94 -3.65 -7.70
C TYR A 23 -2.60 -2.64 -6.75
N TYR A 24 -3.48 -1.81 -7.29
CA TYR A 24 -4.41 -1.04 -6.48
C TYR A 24 -5.58 -1.97 -6.12
N ALA A 25 -5.66 -2.34 -4.86
CA ALA A 25 -6.65 -3.33 -4.42
C ALA A 25 -8.00 -2.69 -4.08
N PHE A 26 -8.01 -1.43 -3.67
CA PHE A 26 -9.22 -0.76 -3.22
C PHE A 26 -9.04 0.76 -3.19
N GLN A 27 -10.02 1.48 -3.69
CA GLN A 27 -10.10 2.93 -3.57
C GLN A 27 -11.48 3.25 -2.97
N HIS A 28 -11.51 3.76 -1.75
CA HIS A 28 -12.74 4.15 -1.10
C HIS A 28 -12.73 5.64 -0.83
N HIS A 29 -13.61 6.35 -1.50
CA HIS A 29 -13.88 7.76 -1.21
C HIS A 29 -15.02 7.82 -0.19
N GLY A 30 -14.69 8.03 1.08
CA GLY A 30 -15.65 8.32 2.12
C GLY A 30 -15.76 9.83 2.29
N THR A 31 -16.91 10.41 1.97
CA THR A 31 -17.23 11.77 2.42
C THR A 31 -17.74 11.68 3.85
N GLU A 32 -16.95 12.08 4.84
CA GLU A 32 -17.54 12.43 6.13
C GLU A 32 -18.50 13.59 5.90
N SER A 33 -19.72 13.47 6.46
CA SER A 33 -20.77 14.49 6.30
C SER A 33 -20.32 15.78 6.97
N ILE A 34 -19.90 16.75 6.15
CA ILE A 34 -19.72 18.12 6.61
C ILE A 34 -21.09 18.63 7.05
N LYS A 35 -21.18 19.22 8.24
CA LYS A 35 -22.42 19.85 8.70
C LYS A 35 -22.84 20.91 7.67
N THR A 36 -23.97 20.69 7.01
CA THR A 36 -24.41 21.41 5.80
C THR A 36 -24.74 22.90 6.01
N ASN A 37 -24.77 23.41 7.26
CA ASN A 37 -25.14 24.78 7.58
C ASN A 37 -24.09 25.55 8.39
N SER A 38 -22.83 25.11 8.41
CA SER A 38 -21.78 25.83 9.14
C SER A 38 -20.71 26.30 8.16
N ASP A 39 -20.33 27.58 8.31
CA ASP A 39 -19.18 28.11 7.60
C ASP A 39 -17.90 27.40 8.12
N TYR A 40 -17.01 27.05 7.22
CA TYR A 40 -15.73 26.43 7.58
C TYR A 40 -14.61 26.98 6.70
N LYS A 41 -13.40 26.87 7.22
CA LYS A 41 -12.16 27.14 6.46
C LYS A 41 -11.28 25.91 6.45
N TYR A 42 -10.50 25.73 5.39
CA TYR A 42 -9.46 24.70 5.35
C TYR A 42 -8.26 25.13 6.20
N VAL A 43 -7.86 24.28 7.15
CA VAL A 43 -6.68 24.47 7.99
C VAL A 43 -5.47 23.78 7.35
N ALA A 44 -5.67 22.55 6.89
CA ALA A 44 -4.67 21.81 6.13
C ALA A 44 -5.35 21.00 5.03
N ARG A 45 -4.62 20.75 3.95
CA ARG A 45 -5.10 19.93 2.84
C ARG A 45 -4.17 18.75 2.61
N ASN A 46 -4.75 17.62 2.21
CA ASN A 46 -4.04 16.40 1.83
C ASN A 46 -3.09 15.92 2.93
N VAL A 47 -3.55 15.94 4.19
CA VAL A 47 -2.83 15.28 5.29
C VAL A 47 -2.91 13.77 5.09
N MET A 48 -1.85 13.04 5.40
CA MET A 48 -1.77 11.61 5.13
C MET A 48 -1.32 10.84 6.35
N GLY A 49 -1.97 9.68 6.57
CA GLY A 49 -1.50 8.64 7.46
C GLY A 49 -1.28 7.34 6.69
N LYS A 50 -0.31 6.54 7.09
CA LYS A 50 0.11 5.33 6.37
C LYS A 50 0.32 4.18 7.33
N ALA A 51 -0.16 2.98 6.93
CA ALA A 51 0.20 1.75 7.61
C ALA A 51 0.73 0.74 6.59
N LYS A 52 1.77 0.01 6.96
CA LYS A 52 2.43 -0.95 6.08
C LYS A 52 2.59 -2.29 6.78
N SER A 53 2.24 -3.37 6.08
CA SER A 53 2.45 -4.74 6.54
C SER A 53 3.13 -5.55 5.44
N THR A 54 4.11 -6.37 5.82
CA THR A 54 4.86 -7.21 4.90
C THR A 54 4.81 -8.65 5.36
N ILE A 55 4.37 -9.55 4.48
CA ILE A 55 4.27 -10.98 4.73
C ILE A 55 5.26 -11.72 3.83
N LYS A 56 6.16 -12.49 4.44
CA LYS A 56 7.05 -13.40 3.73
C LYS A 56 6.39 -14.75 3.57
N LEU A 57 6.24 -15.20 2.33
CA LEU A 57 5.65 -16.49 2.01
C LEU A 57 6.75 -17.56 2.03
N SER A 58 6.67 -18.53 2.95
CA SER A 58 7.53 -19.71 2.90
C SER A 58 6.97 -20.70 1.88
N ALA A 59 7.86 -21.46 1.20
CA ALA A 59 7.53 -22.38 0.10
C ALA A 59 6.46 -23.44 0.43
N TRP A 60 6.15 -23.66 1.71
CA TRP A 60 5.24 -24.70 2.19
C TRP A 60 3.86 -24.19 2.63
N LYS A 61 3.64 -22.86 2.71
CA LYS A 61 2.33 -22.29 3.07
C LYS A 61 1.71 -21.57 1.89
N LYS A 62 0.94 -22.28 1.08
CA LYS A 62 -0.11 -21.68 0.25
C LYS A 62 -1.21 -21.18 1.18
N MET A 63 -0.98 -20.10 1.90
CA MET A 63 -2.02 -19.47 2.70
C MET A 63 -2.85 -18.54 1.81
N ARG A 64 -4.13 -18.88 1.67
CA ARG A 64 -5.20 -17.90 1.40
C ARG A 64 -5.33 -17.04 2.67
N GLN A 65 -4.44 -16.11 2.86
CA GLN A 65 -4.60 -15.13 3.91
C GLN A 65 -5.23 -13.90 3.28
N SER A 66 -6.40 -13.55 3.76
CA SER A 66 -6.94 -12.20 3.64
C SER A 66 -5.93 -11.27 4.33
N VAL A 67 -5.16 -10.55 3.55
CA VAL A 67 -3.98 -9.82 4.05
C VAL A 67 -4.37 -8.41 4.52
N VAL A 68 -5.59 -7.98 4.26
CA VAL A 68 -6.11 -6.72 4.79
C VAL A 68 -6.68 -7.00 6.17
N SER A 69 -5.91 -6.69 7.21
CA SER A 69 -6.47 -6.64 8.57
C SER A 69 -7.19 -5.31 8.76
N ASP A 70 -8.38 -5.33 9.36
CA ASP A 70 -9.12 -4.13 9.75
C ASP A 70 -8.26 -3.18 10.62
N GLY A 71 -7.24 -3.72 11.32
CA GLY A 71 -6.27 -2.95 12.08
C GLY A 71 -5.43 -1.99 11.25
N MET A 72 -5.04 -2.32 10.02
CA MET A 72 -4.19 -1.45 9.20
C MET A 72 -4.86 -0.12 8.87
N LEU A 73 -6.18 -0.10 8.65
CA LEU A 73 -6.91 1.15 8.44
C LEU A 73 -6.94 2.01 9.71
N ALA A 74 -7.12 1.39 10.87
CA ALA A 74 -7.07 2.09 12.16
C ALA A 74 -5.67 2.66 12.42
N ASP A 75 -4.62 1.89 12.14
CA ASP A 75 -3.23 2.33 12.27
C ASP A 75 -2.93 3.51 11.33
N ALA A 76 -3.35 3.42 10.06
CA ALA A 76 -3.19 4.52 9.11
C ALA A 76 -3.96 5.79 9.52
N LYS A 77 -5.16 5.64 10.09
CA LYS A 77 -5.92 6.77 10.64
C LYS A 77 -5.27 7.38 11.88
N ALA A 78 -4.64 6.57 12.72
CA ALA A 78 -3.94 7.05 13.90
C ALA A 78 -2.69 7.89 13.58
N GLU A 79 -2.14 7.73 12.39
CA GLU A 79 -1.02 8.51 11.86
C GLU A 79 -1.43 9.90 11.33
N LEU A 80 -2.74 10.15 11.16
CA LEU A 80 -3.21 11.48 10.77
C LEU A 80 -2.93 12.50 11.90
N PRO A 81 -2.69 13.79 11.56
CA PRO A 81 -2.52 14.83 12.57
C PRO A 81 -3.72 14.90 13.52
N ALA A 82 -3.47 15.08 14.81
CA ALA A 82 -4.54 15.26 15.78
C ALA A 82 -5.38 16.51 15.46
N LEU A 83 -6.68 16.39 15.61
CA LEU A 83 -7.60 17.50 15.42
C LEU A 83 -7.59 18.43 16.64
N GLY A 84 -7.64 19.74 16.39
CA GLY A 84 -7.88 20.76 17.42
C GLY A 84 -9.37 20.90 17.71
N ASP A 85 -9.70 21.83 18.63
CA ASP A 85 -11.06 22.19 18.93
C ASP A 85 -11.76 22.74 17.68
N ASN A 86 -13.02 22.35 17.46
CA ASN A 86 -13.84 22.74 16.30
C ASN A 86 -13.28 22.27 14.93
N GLN A 87 -12.33 21.35 14.91
CA GLN A 87 -11.79 20.78 13.67
C GLN A 87 -12.45 19.44 13.33
N ALA A 88 -12.45 19.12 12.03
CA ALA A 88 -12.90 17.83 11.53
C ALA A 88 -12.09 17.43 10.29
N TYR A 89 -12.03 16.13 10.03
CA TYR A 89 -11.54 15.63 8.75
C TYR A 89 -12.63 15.75 7.68
N ALA A 90 -12.25 16.21 6.52
CA ALA A 90 -13.09 16.29 5.32
C ALA A 90 -12.39 15.61 4.15
N ASN A 91 -13.15 15.23 3.12
CA ASN A 91 -12.62 14.61 1.89
C ASN A 91 -11.74 13.37 2.15
N LEU A 92 -12.13 12.56 3.13
CA LEU A 92 -11.37 11.37 3.50
C LEU A 92 -11.34 10.36 2.35
N SER A 93 -10.14 9.95 1.97
CA SER A 93 -9.89 8.94 0.94
C SER A 93 -9.00 7.83 1.50
N VAL A 94 -9.23 6.60 1.09
CA VAL A 94 -8.45 5.44 1.49
C VAL A 94 -7.96 4.71 0.26
N ASP A 95 -6.64 4.58 0.12
CA ASP A 95 -5.99 3.83 -0.93
C ASP A 95 -5.30 2.60 -0.34
N VAL A 96 -5.46 1.45 -0.99
CA VAL A 96 -4.77 0.22 -0.62
C VAL A 96 -3.88 -0.22 -1.76
N LEU A 97 -2.58 -0.21 -1.52
CA LEU A 97 -1.55 -0.63 -2.46
C LEU A 97 -1.03 -2.01 -2.06
N ARG A 98 -1.09 -2.95 -2.99
CA ARG A 98 -0.50 -4.29 -2.83
C ARG A 98 0.70 -4.44 -3.76
N THR A 99 1.85 -4.76 -3.19
CA THR A 99 3.08 -5.05 -3.92
C THR A 99 3.46 -6.51 -3.71
N GLU A 100 3.69 -7.24 -4.79
CA GLU A 100 4.16 -8.62 -4.78
C GLU A 100 5.58 -8.68 -5.31
N MET A 101 6.48 -9.26 -4.54
CA MET A 101 7.86 -9.52 -4.95
C MET A 101 8.07 -11.03 -5.07
N GLY A 102 8.63 -11.44 -6.18
CA GLY A 102 8.86 -12.85 -6.47
C GLY A 102 10.06 -13.09 -7.39
N SER A 103 10.41 -14.35 -7.56
CA SER A 103 11.38 -14.78 -8.56
C SER A 103 10.65 -15.56 -9.66
N GLY A 104 10.96 -15.25 -10.91
CA GLY A 104 10.46 -15.97 -12.08
C GLY A 104 11.61 -16.53 -12.90
N ALA A 105 11.42 -17.70 -13.52
CA ALA A 105 12.31 -18.22 -14.54
C ALA A 105 11.78 -17.81 -15.93
N PRO A 106 12.64 -17.62 -16.93
CA PRO A 106 12.22 -17.40 -18.31
C PRO A 106 11.31 -18.56 -18.76
N GLY A 107 10.06 -18.23 -19.15
CA GLY A 107 9.06 -19.24 -19.58
C GLY A 107 8.34 -19.97 -18.44
N GLY A 108 8.62 -19.67 -17.17
CA GLY A 108 7.97 -20.25 -16.00
C GLY A 108 7.05 -19.28 -15.26
N GLY A 109 6.24 -19.82 -14.34
CA GLY A 109 5.40 -18.99 -13.46
C GLY A 109 6.22 -18.18 -12.45
N VAL A 110 5.67 -17.07 -11.99
CA VAL A 110 6.27 -16.25 -10.94
C VAL A 110 5.96 -16.88 -9.58
N SER A 111 6.99 -17.21 -8.81
CA SER A 111 6.85 -17.63 -7.42
C SER A 111 6.90 -16.39 -6.51
N VAL A 112 5.76 -15.96 -5.98
CA VAL A 112 5.69 -14.84 -5.04
C VAL A 112 6.33 -15.25 -3.72
N LYS A 113 7.29 -14.45 -3.24
CA LYS A 113 8.02 -14.69 -1.98
C LYS A 113 7.63 -13.72 -0.89
N GLU A 114 7.18 -12.54 -1.26
CA GLU A 114 6.83 -11.48 -0.33
C GLU A 114 5.64 -10.69 -0.85
N ILE A 115 4.70 -10.40 0.02
CA ILE A 115 3.56 -9.52 -0.25
C ILE A 115 3.62 -8.37 0.74
N THR A 116 3.66 -7.16 0.24
CA THR A 116 3.55 -5.94 1.03
C THR A 116 2.20 -5.29 0.75
N ILE A 117 1.49 -4.92 1.79
CA ILE A 117 0.28 -4.11 1.72
C ILE A 117 0.55 -2.79 2.41
N GLU A 118 0.19 -1.71 1.76
CA GLU A 118 0.25 -0.36 2.29
C GLU A 118 -1.15 0.25 2.21
N VAL A 119 -1.64 0.72 3.35
CA VAL A 119 -2.88 1.48 3.45
C VAL A 119 -2.51 2.94 3.63
N ILE A 120 -3.03 3.79 2.77
CA ILE A 120 -2.81 5.24 2.80
C ILE A 120 -4.18 5.88 3.03
N VAL A 121 -4.29 6.66 4.09
CA VAL A 121 -5.47 7.49 4.36
C VAL A 121 -5.07 8.93 4.11
N SER A 122 -5.83 9.63 3.28
CA SER A 122 -5.64 11.06 3.05
C SER A 122 -6.92 11.82 3.39
N ALA A 123 -6.79 13.02 3.94
CA ALA A 123 -7.91 13.87 4.32
C ALA A 123 -7.52 15.34 4.25
N ASP A 124 -8.53 16.21 4.26
CA ASP A 124 -8.38 17.63 4.53
C ASP A 124 -8.80 17.89 5.98
N ILE A 125 -8.21 18.89 6.63
CA ILE A 125 -8.64 19.38 7.94
C ILE A 125 -9.38 20.67 7.75
N ILE A 126 -10.61 20.71 8.24
CA ILE A 126 -11.46 21.91 8.26
C ILE A 126 -11.67 22.37 9.70
N GLU A 127 -11.87 23.65 9.89
CA GLU A 127 -12.25 24.28 11.15
C GLU A 127 -13.57 25.03 10.96
N TYR A 128 -14.56 24.73 11.80
CA TYR A 128 -15.84 25.40 11.78
C TYR A 128 -15.71 26.83 12.35
N ILE A 129 -16.28 27.79 11.65
CA ILE A 129 -16.34 29.20 12.05
C ILE A 129 -17.66 29.39 12.81
N ASN A 130 -17.56 29.78 14.10
CA ASN A 130 -18.71 30.10 14.92
C ASN A 130 -19.14 31.53 14.68
#